data_052dae9fecd193d8b902d6839b7a31c4
#
_entry.id   052dae9fecd193d8b902d6839b7a31c4
#
_cell.length_a   1.000
_cell.length_b   1.000
_cell.length_c   1.000
_cell.angle_alpha   90.00
_cell.angle_beta   90.00
_cell.angle_gamma   90.00
#
_symmetry.space_group_name_H-M   'P 1'
#
loop_
_entity.id
_entity.type
_entity.pdbx_description
1 polymer ?
#
loop_
_entity_poly.entity_id
_entity_poly.type
_entity_poly.pdbx_seq_one_letter_code
_entity_poly.pdbx_strand_id
1 'polypeptide(L)'
;FGTAKDFRRLVKQIHDLDMKIILDWVANHSSPDNVWLDQCRQHWYTLDSAGYLQPTLGTDWWDVADLNYNNPEMRKEMINSLSFWVKEFDVDGFRCDVADYVPTDFWVDARKELDQIKPVFMLAEAENPAHHDFAFEMSYAWEFHHIMNGLANGEKSLRDVHEYFRNNRFKPSDFRMQFTSNHDENSWNGTEHERYGDQRLMYAALAATIEGMPLIYSGQEADFNRRLKFFDKDEIDWGDFALVPFYTKLFQLNKNNQALWNGEHGGQVRFESSSD
;
A
#
# COMPACT_ATOMS: atom_id res chain seq x y z
N PHE A 1 20.29 -7.12 -1.67
CA PHE A 1 19.66 -6.99 -0.34
C PHE A 1 20.19 -7.99 0.70
N GLY A 2 20.96 -9.01 0.34
CA GLY A 2 21.46 -10.03 1.25
C GLY A 2 21.05 -11.45 0.84
N THR A 3 21.23 -12.39 1.78
CA THR A 3 20.93 -13.81 1.58
C THR A 3 19.59 -14.20 2.21
N ALA A 4 19.05 -15.38 1.85
CA ALA A 4 17.88 -15.97 2.51
C ALA A 4 18.07 -16.08 4.04
N LYS A 5 19.31 -16.32 4.50
CA LYS A 5 19.64 -16.37 5.93
C LYS A 5 19.50 -14.98 6.58
N ASP A 6 19.91 -13.92 5.90
CA ASP A 6 19.78 -12.56 6.40
C ASP A 6 18.32 -12.14 6.48
N PHE A 7 17.51 -12.51 5.48
CA PHE A 7 16.07 -12.24 5.49
C PHE A 7 15.35 -12.99 6.63
N ARG A 8 15.64 -14.28 6.85
CA ARG A 8 15.09 -15.01 8.01
C ARG A 8 15.46 -14.35 9.35
N ARG A 9 16.71 -13.84 9.45
CA ARG A 9 17.14 -13.11 10.65
C ARG A 9 16.36 -11.81 10.82
N LEU A 10 16.10 -11.07 9.73
CA LEU A 10 15.30 -9.85 9.74
C LEU A 10 13.87 -10.13 10.21
N VAL A 11 13.19 -11.11 9.60
CA VAL A 11 11.82 -11.51 9.97
C VAL A 11 11.76 -11.86 11.47
N LYS A 12 12.72 -12.69 11.94
CA LYS A 12 12.77 -13.04 13.36
C LYS A 12 12.94 -11.82 14.27
N GLN A 13 13.81 -10.88 13.91
CA GLN A 13 14.00 -9.66 14.71
C GLN A 13 12.75 -8.77 14.76
N ILE A 14 12.01 -8.69 13.64
CA ILE A 14 10.74 -7.97 13.58
C ILE A 14 9.71 -8.63 14.50
N HIS A 15 9.59 -9.95 14.46
CA HIS A 15 8.67 -10.70 15.34
C HIS A 15 9.08 -10.62 16.81
N ASP A 16 10.38 -10.65 17.13
CA ASP A 16 10.89 -10.47 18.51
C ASP A 16 10.54 -9.08 19.10
N LEU A 17 10.23 -8.10 18.24
CA LEU A 17 9.76 -6.76 18.61
C LEU A 17 8.22 -6.63 18.61
N ASP A 18 7.50 -7.75 18.50
CA ASP A 18 6.03 -7.78 18.38
C ASP A 18 5.50 -6.96 17.20
N MET A 19 6.29 -6.90 16.13
CA MET A 19 5.90 -6.28 14.85
C MET A 19 5.61 -7.34 13.80
N LYS A 20 4.93 -6.94 12.73
CA LYS A 20 4.59 -7.76 11.57
C LYS A 20 5.35 -7.29 10.34
N ILE A 21 5.62 -8.22 9.42
CA ILE A 21 6.26 -7.92 8.14
C ILE A 21 5.38 -8.36 6.99
N ILE A 22 5.10 -7.44 6.08
CA ILE A 22 4.48 -7.75 4.79
C ILE A 22 5.44 -7.42 3.65
N LEU A 23 5.33 -8.14 2.55
CA LEU A 23 6.14 -7.90 1.36
C LEU A 23 5.33 -7.15 0.31
N ASP A 24 6.00 -6.26 -0.41
CA ASP A 24 5.44 -5.70 -1.64
C ASP A 24 5.38 -6.80 -2.71
N TRP A 25 4.21 -6.96 -3.34
CA TRP A 25 3.94 -8.01 -4.29
C TRP A 25 3.39 -7.46 -5.59
N VAL A 26 4.24 -7.43 -6.61
CA VAL A 26 3.89 -6.99 -7.96
C VAL A 26 3.31 -8.17 -8.74
N ALA A 27 1.97 -8.30 -8.72
CA ALA A 27 1.28 -9.40 -9.36
C ALA A 27 0.84 -9.09 -10.79
N ASN A 28 0.67 -7.81 -11.14
CA ASN A 28 0.14 -7.41 -12.44
C ASN A 28 1.12 -7.63 -13.60
N HIS A 29 2.41 -7.46 -13.37
CA HIS A 29 3.44 -7.47 -14.41
C HIS A 29 4.77 -7.99 -13.87
N SER A 30 5.71 -8.22 -14.75
CA SER A 30 7.11 -8.48 -14.41
C SER A 30 8.05 -7.66 -15.28
N SER A 31 9.34 -7.67 -14.92
CA SER A 31 10.38 -7.18 -15.84
C SER A 31 10.40 -8.04 -17.12
N PRO A 32 10.69 -7.43 -18.30
CA PRO A 32 10.83 -8.15 -19.56
C PRO A 32 11.99 -9.16 -19.62
N ASP A 33 12.89 -9.13 -18.64
CA ASP A 33 13.97 -10.10 -18.48
C ASP A 33 13.71 -11.14 -17.37
N ASN A 34 12.45 -11.32 -16.98
CA ASN A 34 12.05 -12.29 -15.97
C ASN A 34 12.37 -13.73 -16.44
N VAL A 35 12.84 -14.57 -15.50
CA VAL A 35 13.20 -15.97 -15.76
C VAL A 35 12.07 -16.81 -16.37
N TRP A 36 10.84 -16.43 -16.21
CA TRP A 36 9.70 -17.11 -16.84
C TRP A 36 9.75 -17.02 -18.37
N LEU A 37 10.28 -15.92 -18.92
CA LEU A 37 10.48 -15.76 -20.37
C LEU A 37 11.62 -16.65 -20.86
N ASP A 38 12.72 -16.76 -20.11
CA ASP A 38 13.81 -17.69 -20.41
C ASP A 38 13.38 -19.16 -20.38
N GLN A 39 12.37 -19.49 -19.56
CA GLN A 39 11.76 -20.82 -19.47
C GLN A 39 10.70 -21.09 -20.56
N CYS A 40 10.66 -20.31 -21.63
CA CYS A 40 9.69 -20.43 -22.72
C CYS A 40 8.23 -20.28 -22.28
N ARG A 41 7.97 -19.46 -21.27
CA ARG A 41 6.64 -19.22 -20.73
C ARG A 41 5.99 -17.93 -21.28
N GLN A 42 6.27 -17.58 -22.56
CA GLN A 42 5.72 -16.36 -23.18
C GLN A 42 4.19 -16.33 -23.13
N HIS A 43 3.52 -17.48 -23.19
CA HIS A 43 2.06 -17.58 -23.08
C HIS A 43 1.49 -17.20 -21.69
N TRP A 44 2.35 -16.95 -20.71
CA TRP A 44 1.98 -16.40 -19.42
C TRP A 44 1.86 -14.88 -19.44
N TYR A 45 2.23 -14.27 -20.55
CA TYR A 45 2.22 -12.83 -20.76
C TYR A 45 1.17 -12.42 -21.79
N THR A 46 0.75 -11.18 -21.72
CA THR A 46 -0.08 -10.56 -22.77
C THR A 46 0.81 -10.23 -23.96
N LEU A 47 0.44 -10.77 -25.10
CA LEU A 47 1.15 -10.59 -26.38
C LEU A 47 0.28 -9.89 -27.39
N ASP A 48 0.87 -9.12 -28.29
CA ASP A 48 0.20 -8.62 -29.46
C ASP A 48 0.03 -9.70 -30.55
N SER A 49 -0.60 -9.35 -31.66
CA SER A 49 -0.81 -10.28 -32.77
C SER A 49 0.46 -10.74 -33.47
N ALA A 50 1.58 -10.05 -33.27
CA ALA A 50 2.89 -10.40 -33.78
C ALA A 50 3.73 -11.19 -32.77
N GLY A 51 3.23 -11.40 -31.55
CA GLY A 51 3.89 -12.16 -30.47
C GLY A 51 4.83 -11.34 -29.60
N TYR A 52 4.74 -10.01 -29.64
CA TYR A 52 5.54 -9.12 -28.77
C TYR A 52 4.84 -8.89 -27.42
N LEU A 53 5.66 -8.83 -26.36
CA LEU A 53 5.20 -8.47 -25.02
C LEU A 53 4.49 -7.12 -25.03
N GLN A 54 3.42 -7.03 -24.26
CA GLN A 54 2.66 -5.80 -24.12
C GLN A 54 2.76 -5.25 -22.70
N PRO A 55 2.73 -3.92 -22.51
CA PRO A 55 2.46 -3.31 -21.23
C PRO A 55 1.02 -3.59 -20.78
N THR A 56 0.71 -3.32 -19.53
CA THR A 56 -0.66 -3.36 -19.02
C THR A 56 -1.58 -2.47 -19.85
N LEU A 57 -2.71 -2.98 -20.24
CA LEU A 57 -3.66 -2.27 -21.11
C LEU A 57 -4.08 -0.93 -20.51
N GLY A 58 -3.94 0.13 -21.30
CA GLY A 58 -4.29 1.49 -20.89
C GLY A 58 -3.20 2.23 -20.13
N THR A 59 -2.01 1.64 -19.99
CA THR A 59 -0.82 2.28 -19.40
C THR A 59 0.24 2.57 -20.48
N ASP A 60 1.23 3.38 -20.12
CA ASP A 60 2.45 3.64 -20.90
C ASP A 60 3.70 2.98 -20.28
N TRP A 61 3.52 1.91 -19.54
CA TRP A 61 4.58 1.21 -18.80
C TRP A 61 5.35 0.24 -19.70
N TRP A 62 6.13 0.77 -20.65
CA TRP A 62 6.87 -0.01 -21.63
C TRP A 62 8.10 -0.74 -21.07
N ASP A 63 8.45 -0.48 -19.83
CA ASP A 63 9.54 -1.12 -19.09
C ASP A 63 9.10 -2.41 -18.37
N VAL A 64 7.82 -2.78 -18.45
CA VAL A 64 7.26 -4.00 -17.86
C VAL A 64 6.50 -4.84 -18.88
N ALA A 65 6.27 -6.11 -18.54
CA ALA A 65 5.51 -7.08 -19.32
C ALA A 65 4.28 -7.53 -18.54
N ASP A 66 3.10 -7.31 -19.11
CA ASP A 66 1.80 -7.63 -18.52
C ASP A 66 1.58 -9.14 -18.40
N LEU A 67 1.08 -9.61 -17.27
CA LEU A 67 0.81 -11.02 -17.00
C LEU A 67 -0.62 -11.41 -17.43
N ASN A 68 -0.72 -12.53 -18.12
CA ASN A 68 -1.98 -13.04 -18.66
C ASN A 68 -2.75 -13.87 -17.62
N TYR A 69 -3.65 -13.25 -16.88
CA TYR A 69 -4.49 -13.92 -15.87
C TYR A 69 -5.55 -14.87 -16.43
N ASN A 70 -5.72 -14.96 -17.74
CA ASN A 70 -6.50 -16.04 -18.37
C ASN A 70 -5.74 -17.38 -18.39
N ASN A 71 -4.43 -17.38 -18.10
CA ASN A 71 -3.63 -18.60 -18.07
C ASN A 71 -3.65 -19.23 -16.67
N PRO A 72 -4.22 -20.44 -16.50
CA PRO A 72 -4.34 -21.07 -15.18
C PRO A 72 -2.99 -21.54 -14.60
N GLU A 73 -1.99 -21.84 -15.44
CA GLU A 73 -0.66 -22.25 -14.97
C GLU A 73 0.08 -21.05 -14.38
N MET A 74 -0.02 -19.89 -15.03
CA MET A 74 0.54 -18.65 -14.51
C MET A 74 -0.10 -18.27 -13.16
N ARG A 75 -1.45 -18.30 -13.07
CA ARG A 75 -2.16 -18.05 -11.80
C ARG A 75 -1.68 -18.98 -10.68
N LYS A 76 -1.55 -20.27 -10.98
CA LYS A 76 -1.08 -21.26 -10.01
C LYS A 76 0.35 -20.97 -9.54
N GLU A 77 1.24 -20.63 -10.47
CA GLU A 77 2.63 -20.31 -10.11
C GLU A 77 2.75 -19.01 -9.32
N MET A 78 1.92 -18.02 -9.62
CA MET A 78 1.85 -16.79 -8.84
C MET A 78 1.42 -17.08 -7.38
N ILE A 79 0.41 -17.94 -7.18
CA ILE A 79 -0.01 -18.38 -5.84
C ILE A 79 1.07 -19.21 -5.14
N ASN A 80 1.77 -20.09 -5.87
CA ASN A 80 2.91 -20.83 -5.32
C ASN A 80 4.01 -19.91 -4.83
N SER A 81 4.28 -18.85 -5.59
CA SER A 81 5.30 -17.85 -5.25
C SER A 81 4.93 -17.06 -3.99
N LEU A 82 3.68 -16.64 -3.84
CA LEU A 82 3.17 -16.05 -2.59
C LEU A 82 3.31 -17.02 -1.42
N SER A 83 2.86 -18.26 -1.62
CA SER A 83 2.91 -19.32 -0.60
C SER A 83 4.33 -19.65 -0.16
N PHE A 84 5.30 -19.56 -1.05
CA PHE A 84 6.72 -19.77 -0.74
C PHE A 84 7.22 -18.81 0.34
N TRP A 85 6.90 -17.51 0.23
CA TRP A 85 7.35 -16.52 1.20
C TRP A 85 6.72 -16.71 2.57
N VAL A 86 5.45 -17.12 2.61
CA VAL A 86 4.77 -17.43 3.88
C VAL A 86 5.35 -18.69 4.52
N LYS A 87 5.55 -19.77 3.75
CA LYS A 87 6.07 -21.05 4.27
C LYS A 87 7.53 -21.00 4.69
N GLU A 88 8.36 -20.41 3.84
CA GLU A 88 9.82 -20.45 4.02
C GLU A 88 10.36 -19.33 4.90
N PHE A 89 9.68 -18.21 4.97
CA PHE A 89 10.18 -17.01 5.66
C PHE A 89 9.25 -16.50 6.74
N ASP A 90 8.07 -17.09 6.90
CA ASP A 90 7.08 -16.70 7.92
C ASP A 90 6.64 -15.24 7.83
N VAL A 91 6.57 -14.67 6.60
CA VAL A 91 6.04 -13.32 6.41
C VAL A 91 4.55 -13.27 6.78
N ASP A 92 4.09 -12.11 7.25
CA ASP A 92 2.74 -11.96 7.79
C ASP A 92 1.72 -11.48 6.74
N GLY A 93 2.15 -11.24 5.50
CA GLY A 93 1.25 -10.85 4.43
C GLY A 93 1.90 -10.10 3.30
N PHE A 94 1.08 -9.40 2.52
CA PHE A 94 1.50 -8.73 1.29
C PHE A 94 0.81 -7.38 1.10
N ARG A 95 1.56 -6.41 0.57
CA ARG A 95 1.01 -5.23 -0.11
C ARG A 95 0.98 -5.57 -1.60
N CYS A 96 -0.20 -5.58 -2.19
CA CYS A 96 -0.38 -5.97 -3.58
C CYS A 96 -0.45 -4.74 -4.47
N ASP A 97 0.59 -4.58 -5.28
CA ASP A 97 0.79 -3.49 -6.23
C ASP A 97 -0.33 -3.47 -7.27
N VAL A 98 -0.83 -2.28 -7.58
CA VAL A 98 -1.91 -2.01 -8.57
C VAL A 98 -2.99 -3.10 -8.60
N ALA A 99 -3.53 -3.46 -7.44
CA ALA A 99 -4.39 -4.62 -7.26
C ALA A 99 -5.66 -4.61 -8.13
N ASP A 100 -6.14 -3.44 -8.56
CA ASP A 100 -7.29 -3.29 -9.46
C ASP A 100 -7.01 -3.78 -10.90
N TYR A 101 -5.76 -3.88 -11.34
CA TYR A 101 -5.39 -4.44 -12.64
C TYR A 101 -5.35 -5.98 -12.64
N VAL A 102 -5.36 -6.60 -11.46
CA VAL A 102 -5.38 -8.06 -11.29
C VAL A 102 -6.81 -8.51 -10.99
N PRO A 103 -7.34 -9.56 -11.65
CA PRO A 103 -8.71 -10.01 -11.42
C PRO A 103 -9.01 -10.34 -9.95
N THR A 104 -10.12 -9.85 -9.44
CA THR A 104 -10.51 -10.05 -8.03
C THR A 104 -10.65 -11.54 -7.67
N ASP A 105 -11.11 -12.39 -8.59
CA ASP A 105 -11.22 -13.83 -8.37
C ASP A 105 -9.85 -14.50 -8.16
N PHE A 106 -8.78 -13.98 -8.79
CA PHE A 106 -7.42 -14.44 -8.50
C PHE A 106 -7.03 -14.13 -7.05
N TRP A 107 -7.32 -12.93 -6.56
CA TRP A 107 -7.01 -12.57 -5.17
C TRP A 107 -7.78 -13.44 -4.16
N VAL A 108 -9.03 -13.77 -4.47
CA VAL A 108 -9.83 -14.69 -3.67
C VAL A 108 -9.21 -16.09 -3.63
N ASP A 109 -8.75 -16.61 -4.76
CA ASP A 109 -8.08 -17.90 -4.83
C ASP A 109 -6.74 -17.88 -4.10
N ALA A 110 -5.94 -16.82 -4.29
CA ALA A 110 -4.67 -16.64 -3.58
C ALA A 110 -4.88 -16.60 -2.05
N ARG A 111 -5.87 -15.83 -1.59
CA ARG A 111 -6.22 -15.76 -0.17
C ARG A 111 -6.58 -17.11 0.43
N LYS A 112 -7.41 -17.91 -0.25
CA LYS A 112 -7.79 -19.26 0.20
C LYS A 112 -6.58 -20.16 0.39
N GLU A 113 -5.61 -20.14 -0.53
CA GLU A 113 -4.41 -20.95 -0.44
C GLU A 113 -3.46 -20.46 0.65
N LEU A 114 -3.32 -19.16 0.84
CA LEU A 114 -2.49 -18.58 1.89
C LEU A 114 -3.06 -18.88 3.28
N ASP A 115 -4.36 -18.77 3.48
CA ASP A 115 -5.02 -19.04 4.76
C ASP A 115 -4.92 -20.53 5.19
N GLN A 116 -4.67 -21.47 4.25
CA GLN A 116 -4.36 -22.86 4.59
C GLN A 116 -2.99 -23.01 5.26
N ILE A 117 -2.09 -22.03 5.09
CA ILE A 117 -0.75 -22.03 5.70
C ILE A 117 -0.82 -21.31 7.05
N LYS A 118 -1.22 -20.08 7.05
CA LYS A 118 -1.53 -19.26 8.23
C LYS A 118 -2.39 -18.06 7.82
N PRO A 119 -3.14 -17.43 8.74
CA PRO A 119 -3.76 -16.14 8.46
C PRO A 119 -2.72 -15.10 8.04
N VAL A 120 -2.95 -14.42 6.93
CA VAL A 120 -2.08 -13.37 6.39
C VAL A 120 -2.83 -12.06 6.28
N PHE A 121 -2.11 -10.96 6.37
CA PHE A 121 -2.65 -9.63 6.15
C PHE A 121 -2.45 -9.22 4.68
N MET A 122 -3.53 -8.81 4.01
CA MET A 122 -3.50 -8.40 2.61
C MET A 122 -3.88 -6.93 2.48
N LEU A 123 -2.97 -6.14 1.93
CA LEU A 123 -3.15 -4.71 1.63
C LEU A 123 -3.23 -4.52 0.11
N ALA A 124 -4.34 -4.01 -0.40
CA ALA A 124 -4.49 -3.67 -1.81
C ALA A 124 -4.05 -2.23 -2.07
N GLU A 125 -3.15 -2.03 -3.01
CA GLU A 125 -3.00 -0.73 -3.64
C GLU A 125 -4.14 -0.56 -4.67
N ALA A 126 -5.28 -0.19 -4.15
CA ALA A 126 -6.54 -0.02 -4.86
C ALA A 126 -7.53 0.74 -3.99
N GLU A 127 -8.62 1.19 -4.58
CA GLU A 127 -9.71 1.83 -3.86
C GLU A 127 -11.08 1.25 -4.25
N ASN A 128 -11.13 -0.08 -4.34
CA ASN A 128 -12.29 -0.85 -4.77
C ASN A 128 -12.89 -1.65 -3.61
N PRO A 129 -14.13 -1.34 -3.16
CA PRO A 129 -14.79 -2.08 -2.07
C PRO A 129 -14.92 -3.58 -2.31
N ALA A 130 -15.03 -4.03 -3.57
CA ALA A 130 -15.18 -5.46 -3.90
C ALA A 130 -13.95 -6.30 -3.50
N HIS A 131 -12.78 -5.71 -3.38
CA HIS A 131 -11.59 -6.41 -2.90
C HIS A 131 -11.70 -6.83 -1.44
N HIS A 132 -12.46 -6.10 -0.62
CA HIS A 132 -12.62 -6.38 0.80
C HIS A 132 -13.57 -7.55 1.08
N ASP A 133 -14.41 -7.93 0.14
CA ASP A 133 -15.42 -8.97 0.39
C ASP A 133 -14.79 -10.32 0.74
N PHE A 134 -13.64 -10.68 0.14
CA PHE A 134 -13.05 -12.00 0.34
C PHE A 134 -11.51 -12.06 0.26
N ALA A 135 -10.82 -10.96 -0.05
CA ALA A 135 -9.40 -11.03 -0.36
C ALA A 135 -8.51 -10.13 0.51
N PHE A 136 -8.94 -8.92 0.82
CA PHE A 136 -8.10 -7.90 1.47
C PHE A 136 -8.71 -7.37 2.75
N GLU A 137 -7.90 -7.20 3.78
CA GLU A 137 -8.28 -6.48 5.01
C GLU A 137 -8.22 -4.97 4.81
N MET A 138 -7.27 -4.51 3.99
CA MET A 138 -6.98 -3.08 3.86
C MET A 138 -6.79 -2.67 2.41
N SER A 139 -7.20 -1.44 2.10
CA SER A 139 -6.91 -0.77 0.84
C SER A 139 -6.45 0.68 1.07
N TYR A 140 -5.83 1.28 0.05
CA TYR A 140 -5.38 2.66 0.11
C TYR A 140 -6.56 3.64 0.15
N ALA A 141 -6.41 4.72 0.92
CA ALA A 141 -7.37 5.84 0.94
C ALA A 141 -6.91 6.94 -0.04
N TRP A 142 -6.81 6.61 -1.32
CA TRP A 142 -6.34 7.53 -2.36
C TRP A 142 -7.22 8.78 -2.49
N GLU A 143 -8.54 8.62 -2.46
CA GLU A 143 -9.46 9.76 -2.53
C GLU A 143 -9.22 10.74 -1.40
N PHE A 144 -9.06 10.24 -0.16
CA PHE A 144 -8.79 11.11 0.98
C PHE A 144 -7.41 11.78 0.91
N HIS A 145 -6.41 11.04 0.45
CA HIS A 145 -5.08 11.59 0.18
C HIS A 145 -5.14 12.77 -0.82
N HIS A 146 -5.87 12.60 -1.92
CA HIS A 146 -6.07 13.66 -2.91
C HIS A 146 -6.86 14.85 -2.34
N ILE A 147 -7.84 14.60 -1.47
CA ILE A 147 -8.56 15.67 -0.76
C ILE A 147 -7.60 16.48 0.14
N MET A 148 -6.74 15.80 0.91
CA MET A 148 -5.73 16.50 1.74
C MET A 148 -4.78 17.37 0.91
N ASN A 149 -4.28 16.86 -0.22
CA ASN A 149 -3.46 17.66 -1.14
C ASN A 149 -4.25 18.85 -1.70
N GLY A 150 -5.50 18.64 -2.11
CA GLY A 150 -6.38 19.70 -2.62
C GLY A 150 -6.73 20.76 -1.57
N LEU A 151 -6.84 20.38 -0.30
CA LEU A 151 -7.01 21.33 0.80
C LEU A 151 -5.75 22.20 0.99
N ALA A 152 -4.57 21.58 0.92
CA ALA A 152 -3.30 22.27 1.13
C ALA A 152 -3.03 23.31 0.04
N ASN A 153 -3.43 23.03 -1.21
CA ASN A 153 -3.24 23.94 -2.34
C ASN A 153 -4.45 24.84 -2.65
N GLY A 154 -5.53 24.72 -1.88
CA GLY A 154 -6.74 25.55 -2.02
C GLY A 154 -7.71 25.13 -3.12
N GLU A 155 -7.55 23.94 -3.72
CA GLU A 155 -8.44 23.38 -4.75
C GLU A 155 -9.65 22.66 -4.15
N LYS A 156 -9.54 22.24 -2.90
CA LYS A 156 -10.56 21.55 -2.12
C LYS A 156 -10.94 22.33 -0.87
N SER A 157 -12.06 21.97 -0.27
CA SER A 157 -12.61 22.62 0.92
C SER A 157 -13.05 21.58 1.97
N LEU A 158 -13.40 22.00 3.16
CA LEU A 158 -13.99 21.14 4.19
C LEU A 158 -15.28 20.45 3.74
N ARG A 159 -15.98 21.01 2.74
CA ARG A 159 -17.13 20.36 2.13
C ARG A 159 -16.72 19.04 1.45
N ASP A 160 -15.60 19.01 0.75
CA ASP A 160 -15.09 17.78 0.09
C ASP A 160 -14.77 16.70 1.13
N VAL A 161 -14.20 17.08 2.28
CA VAL A 161 -13.98 16.16 3.42
C VAL A 161 -15.31 15.60 3.92
N HIS A 162 -16.30 16.47 4.12
CA HIS A 162 -17.62 16.05 4.59
C HIS A 162 -18.31 15.12 3.59
N GLU A 163 -18.20 15.42 2.29
CA GLU A 163 -18.78 14.59 1.23
C GLU A 163 -18.08 13.21 1.14
N TYR A 164 -16.77 13.14 1.35
CA TYR A 164 -16.03 11.87 1.40
C TYR A 164 -16.59 10.93 2.47
N PHE A 165 -16.71 11.39 3.71
CA PHE A 165 -17.24 10.56 4.79
C PHE A 165 -18.74 10.25 4.63
N ARG A 166 -19.53 11.18 4.11
CA ARG A 166 -20.96 10.95 3.86
C ARG A 166 -21.22 9.92 2.78
N ASN A 167 -20.37 9.89 1.74
CA ASN A 167 -20.54 9.03 0.57
C ASN A 167 -19.66 7.76 0.66
N ASN A 168 -19.16 7.43 1.85
CA ASN A 168 -18.32 6.27 2.07
C ASN A 168 -19.00 4.99 1.55
N ARG A 169 -18.28 4.28 0.66
CA ARG A 169 -18.73 3.03 0.04
C ARG A 169 -18.23 1.78 0.76
N PHE A 170 -17.32 1.97 1.71
CA PHE A 170 -16.66 0.89 2.43
C PHE A 170 -17.45 0.52 3.67
N LYS A 171 -17.42 -0.76 4.03
CA LYS A 171 -18.00 -1.26 5.28
C LYS A 171 -17.12 -0.88 6.46
N PRO A 172 -17.62 -0.86 7.69
CA PRO A 172 -16.77 -0.62 8.87
C PRO A 172 -15.63 -1.64 9.01
N SER A 173 -15.79 -2.85 8.48
CA SER A 173 -14.75 -3.89 8.44
C SER A 173 -13.65 -3.63 7.41
N ASP A 174 -13.87 -2.73 6.46
CA ASP A 174 -12.96 -2.49 5.35
C ASP A 174 -11.95 -1.42 5.77
N PHE A 175 -10.78 -1.82 6.18
CA PHE A 175 -9.77 -0.89 6.68
C PHE A 175 -9.18 -0.06 5.54
N ARG A 176 -8.91 1.20 5.84
CA ARG A 176 -8.33 2.14 4.88
C ARG A 176 -6.94 2.56 5.36
N MET A 177 -5.95 2.47 4.48
CA MET A 177 -4.62 2.99 4.80
C MET A 177 -4.58 4.49 4.53
N GLN A 178 -4.35 5.27 5.57
CA GLN A 178 -4.23 6.73 5.52
C GLN A 178 -2.77 7.13 5.39
N PHE A 179 -2.46 8.06 4.52
CA PHE A 179 -1.07 8.48 4.30
C PHE A 179 -0.98 9.91 3.76
N THR A 180 0.12 10.56 4.08
CA THR A 180 0.49 11.86 3.53
C THR A 180 1.56 11.73 2.45
N SER A 181 2.33 10.63 2.47
CA SER A 181 3.32 10.30 1.45
C SER A 181 3.49 8.78 1.32
N ASN A 182 4.04 8.34 0.20
CA ASN A 182 4.53 7.00 -0.08
C ASN A 182 5.66 7.09 -1.11
N HIS A 183 6.15 5.94 -1.60
CA HIS A 183 7.26 5.88 -2.55
C HIS A 183 6.91 6.53 -3.91
N ASP A 184 5.65 6.47 -4.35
CA ASP A 184 5.19 7.12 -5.58
C ASP A 184 5.02 8.62 -5.38
N GLU A 185 4.28 9.01 -4.33
CA GLU A 185 4.00 10.42 -4.04
C GLU A 185 5.27 11.23 -3.84
N ASN A 186 6.24 10.70 -3.07
CA ASN A 186 7.51 11.40 -2.85
C ASN A 186 8.28 11.61 -4.16
N SER A 187 8.35 10.60 -5.02
CA SER A 187 9.16 10.64 -6.24
C SER A 187 8.50 11.46 -7.33
N TRP A 188 7.18 11.28 -7.56
CA TRP A 188 6.47 11.84 -8.68
C TRP A 188 5.79 13.17 -8.37
N ASN A 189 5.14 13.28 -7.20
CA ASN A 189 4.26 14.40 -6.87
C ASN A 189 4.88 15.41 -5.90
N GLY A 190 6.00 15.06 -5.28
CA GLY A 190 6.74 15.96 -4.40
C GLY A 190 6.81 15.52 -2.95
N THR A 191 7.76 16.11 -2.24
CA THR A 191 7.91 15.90 -0.80
C THR A 191 6.70 16.46 -0.03
N GLU A 192 6.54 16.07 1.23
CA GLU A 192 5.50 16.68 2.09
C GLU A 192 5.70 18.18 2.27
N HIS A 193 6.95 18.64 2.28
CA HIS A 193 7.26 20.08 2.33
C HIS A 193 6.79 20.83 1.08
N GLU A 194 6.92 20.21 -0.11
CA GLU A 194 6.45 20.80 -1.36
C GLU A 194 4.92 20.83 -1.44
N ARG A 195 4.24 19.75 -0.96
CA ARG A 195 2.79 19.58 -1.08
C ARG A 195 1.99 20.25 0.03
N TYR A 196 2.48 20.21 1.26
CA TYR A 196 1.75 20.68 2.45
C TYR A 196 2.44 21.87 3.15
N GLY A 197 3.70 22.20 2.80
CA GLY A 197 4.44 23.29 3.43
C GLY A 197 4.52 23.14 4.95
N ASP A 198 4.30 24.25 5.66
CA ASP A 198 4.31 24.27 7.13
C ASP A 198 3.17 23.48 7.78
N GLN A 199 2.15 23.13 7.00
CA GLN A 199 0.99 22.37 7.49
C GLN A 199 1.19 20.85 7.46
N ARG A 200 2.33 20.35 7.00
CA ARG A 200 2.58 18.89 6.84
C ARG A 200 2.31 18.07 8.09
N LEU A 201 2.70 18.57 9.26
CA LEU A 201 2.45 17.87 10.53
C LEU A 201 0.96 17.86 10.93
N MET A 202 0.21 18.87 10.54
CA MET A 202 -1.25 18.89 10.72
C MET A 202 -1.91 17.80 9.87
N TYR A 203 -1.50 17.65 8.59
CA TYR A 203 -2.03 16.58 7.72
C TYR A 203 -1.58 15.19 8.18
N ALA A 204 -0.35 15.03 8.68
CA ALA A 204 0.10 13.79 9.31
C ALA A 204 -0.74 13.43 10.55
N ALA A 205 -1.05 14.42 11.39
CA ALA A 205 -1.94 14.21 12.55
C ALA A 205 -3.37 13.87 12.10
N LEU A 206 -3.89 14.52 11.08
CA LEU A 206 -5.21 14.22 10.52
C LEU A 206 -5.26 12.76 10.00
N ALA A 207 -4.31 12.35 9.17
CA ALA A 207 -4.23 10.99 8.64
C ALA A 207 -4.13 9.91 9.74
N ALA A 208 -3.51 10.24 10.87
CA ALA A 208 -3.36 9.30 11.99
C ALA A 208 -4.53 9.30 12.99
N THR A 209 -5.48 10.25 12.88
CA THR A 209 -6.58 10.40 13.84
C THR A 209 -7.98 10.26 13.24
N ILE A 210 -8.08 10.01 11.95
CA ILE A 210 -9.33 9.63 11.27
C ILE A 210 -9.45 8.11 11.18
N GLU A 211 -10.61 7.63 10.69
CA GLU A 211 -10.85 6.21 10.44
C GLU A 211 -9.81 5.65 9.47
N GLY A 212 -9.13 4.56 9.85
CA GLY A 212 -8.12 3.90 9.07
C GLY A 212 -6.82 3.66 9.84
N MET A 213 -5.85 3.08 9.15
CA MET A 213 -4.51 2.83 9.70
C MET A 213 -3.50 3.79 9.06
N PRO A 214 -2.76 4.57 9.84
CA PRO A 214 -1.77 5.49 9.28
C PRO A 214 -0.53 4.76 8.78
N LEU A 215 -0.01 5.19 7.63
CA LEU A 215 1.31 4.84 7.10
C LEU A 215 2.29 5.97 7.41
N ILE A 216 3.51 5.61 7.83
CA ILE A 216 4.70 6.47 7.71
C ILE A 216 5.55 5.95 6.56
N TYR A 217 5.81 6.79 5.57
CA TYR A 217 6.81 6.50 4.57
C TYR A 217 8.21 6.77 5.12
N SER A 218 9.16 5.89 4.81
CA SER A 218 10.55 5.99 5.27
C SER A 218 11.15 7.36 4.99
N GLY A 219 11.66 8.02 6.04
CA GLY A 219 12.22 9.37 5.98
C GLY A 219 11.32 10.45 6.56
N GLN A 220 10.00 10.25 6.69
CA GLN A 220 9.11 11.22 7.32
C GLN A 220 9.53 11.50 8.78
N GLU A 221 9.96 10.46 9.52
CA GLU A 221 10.45 10.59 10.88
C GLU A 221 11.77 11.37 11.02
N ALA A 222 12.49 11.50 9.91
CA ALA A 222 13.70 12.31 9.80
C ALA A 222 13.46 13.74 9.27
N ASP A 223 12.20 14.11 8.99
CA ASP A 223 11.82 15.35 8.29
C ASP A 223 12.50 15.48 6.91
N PHE A 224 12.66 14.36 6.22
CA PHE A 224 13.40 14.27 4.97
C PHE A 224 12.68 15.04 3.85
N ASN A 225 13.38 16.02 3.27
CA ASN A 225 12.84 16.94 2.27
C ASN A 225 13.59 16.83 0.94
N ARG A 226 13.56 15.66 0.33
CA ARG A 226 14.09 15.44 -1.02
C ARG A 226 13.27 14.38 -1.73
N ARG A 227 12.98 14.58 -3.02
CA ARG A 227 12.38 13.55 -3.86
C ARG A 227 13.40 12.44 -4.09
N LEU A 228 13.04 11.21 -3.78
CA LEU A 228 13.86 10.05 -4.08
C LEU A 228 13.75 9.70 -5.55
N LYS A 229 14.84 9.22 -6.13
CA LYS A 229 14.85 8.73 -7.51
C LYS A 229 14.05 7.44 -7.60
N PHE A 230 13.11 7.38 -8.53
CA PHE A 230 12.21 6.24 -8.64
C PHE A 230 12.90 4.99 -9.21
N PHE A 231 13.69 5.15 -10.27
CA PHE A 231 14.33 4.03 -10.98
C PHE A 231 15.78 3.75 -10.58
N ASP A 232 16.39 4.62 -9.80
CA ASP A 232 17.78 4.49 -9.39
C ASP A 232 17.87 4.17 -7.89
N LYS A 233 18.98 3.50 -7.51
CA LYS A 233 19.31 3.42 -6.09
C LYS A 233 19.51 4.81 -5.53
N ASP A 234 18.82 5.12 -4.46
CA ASP A 234 18.93 6.38 -3.74
C ASP A 234 18.96 6.16 -2.23
N GLU A 235 19.41 7.13 -1.47
CA GLU A 235 19.60 7.02 -0.03
C GLU A 235 18.79 8.10 0.70
N ILE A 236 18.21 7.71 1.84
CA ILE A 236 17.54 8.64 2.75
C ILE A 236 18.58 9.21 3.69
N ASP A 237 18.66 10.53 3.76
CA ASP A 237 19.40 11.20 4.83
C ASP A 237 18.54 11.23 6.09
N TRP A 238 18.92 10.42 7.06
CA TRP A 238 18.18 10.25 8.30
C TRP A 238 18.40 11.39 9.30
N GLY A 239 19.43 12.20 9.12
CA GLY A 239 19.75 13.33 9.99
C GLY A 239 19.76 12.92 11.47
N ASP A 240 19.11 13.72 12.29
CA ASP A 240 18.95 13.53 13.75
C ASP A 240 17.58 12.95 14.14
N PHE A 241 16.81 12.43 13.18
CA PHE A 241 15.45 11.92 13.37
C PHE A 241 14.51 12.94 14.04
N ALA A 242 14.50 14.17 13.54
CA ALA A 242 13.86 15.33 14.15
C ALA A 242 12.37 15.11 14.52
N LEU A 243 11.63 14.31 13.73
CA LEU A 243 10.20 14.07 13.92
C LEU A 243 9.86 12.76 14.65
N VAL A 244 10.84 11.96 15.05
CA VAL A 244 10.59 10.75 15.88
C VAL A 244 9.76 11.08 17.12
N PRO A 245 10.03 12.16 17.91
CA PRO A 245 9.19 12.47 19.07
C PRO A 245 7.73 12.79 18.70
N PHE A 246 7.49 13.43 17.55
CA PHE A 246 6.15 13.74 17.06
C PHE A 246 5.39 12.46 16.69
N TYR A 247 5.95 11.63 15.81
CA TYR A 247 5.32 10.39 15.38
C TYR A 247 5.13 9.39 16.52
N THR A 248 6.09 9.32 17.45
CA THR A 248 5.95 8.47 18.66
C THR A 248 4.71 8.85 19.47
N LYS A 249 4.50 10.14 19.74
CA LYS A 249 3.31 10.60 20.45
C LYS A 249 2.02 10.32 19.67
N LEU A 250 2.04 10.55 18.37
CA LEU A 250 0.90 10.36 17.48
C LEU A 250 0.45 8.89 17.44
N PHE A 251 1.40 7.95 17.31
CA PHE A 251 1.07 6.52 17.30
C PHE A 251 0.74 5.97 18.68
N GLN A 252 1.35 6.51 19.76
CA GLN A 252 0.91 6.19 21.11
C GLN A 252 -0.52 6.65 21.35
N LEU A 253 -0.91 7.83 20.87
CA LEU A 253 -2.29 8.29 20.93
C LEU A 253 -3.23 7.33 20.17
N ASN A 254 -2.90 6.98 18.92
CA ASN A 254 -3.68 6.05 18.12
C ASN A 254 -3.80 4.67 18.81
N LYS A 255 -2.70 4.12 19.29
CA LYS A 255 -2.67 2.81 19.96
C LYS A 255 -3.46 2.78 21.27
N ASN A 256 -3.44 3.86 22.06
CA ASN A 256 -4.01 3.90 23.40
C ASN A 256 -5.43 4.50 23.46
N ASN A 257 -5.90 5.13 22.39
CA ASN A 257 -7.24 5.71 22.32
C ASN A 257 -8.14 4.86 21.43
N GLN A 258 -9.01 4.08 22.07
CA GLN A 258 -9.95 3.19 21.38
C GLN A 258 -10.79 3.91 20.32
N ALA A 259 -11.12 5.18 20.50
CA ALA A 259 -11.90 5.93 19.50
C ALA A 259 -11.19 6.04 18.13
N LEU A 260 -9.87 5.86 18.09
CA LEU A 260 -9.05 5.91 16.86
C LEU A 260 -8.79 4.52 16.25
N TRP A 261 -9.36 3.46 16.83
CA TRP A 261 -9.14 2.11 16.30
C TRP A 261 -10.01 1.85 15.06
N ASN A 262 -9.60 0.85 14.28
CA ASN A 262 -10.27 0.52 13.03
C ASN A 262 -11.56 -0.30 13.23
N GLY A 263 -12.44 -0.19 12.26
CA GLY A 263 -13.63 -1.01 12.14
C GLY A 263 -14.57 -0.87 13.32
N GLU A 264 -15.15 -1.98 13.74
CA GLU A 264 -16.10 -2.05 14.86
C GLU A 264 -15.47 -1.79 16.24
N HIS A 265 -14.13 -1.72 16.30
CA HIS A 265 -13.40 -1.51 17.56
C HIS A 265 -13.19 -0.03 17.87
N GLY A 266 -13.42 0.86 16.91
CA GLY A 266 -13.19 2.30 17.02
C GLY A 266 -14.44 3.15 17.08
N GLY A 267 -14.24 4.48 17.09
CA GLY A 267 -15.29 5.48 16.98
C GLY A 267 -15.56 5.85 15.52
N GLN A 268 -16.72 6.41 15.26
CA GLN A 268 -17.04 7.01 13.96
C GLN A 268 -16.70 8.51 13.97
N VAL A 269 -16.19 9.00 12.86
CA VAL A 269 -15.99 10.45 12.65
C VAL A 269 -17.33 11.16 12.66
N ARG A 270 -17.45 12.20 13.49
CA ARG A 270 -18.62 13.08 13.52
C ARG A 270 -18.20 14.49 13.15
N PHE A 271 -18.95 15.07 12.25
CA PHE A 271 -18.80 16.48 11.89
C PHE A 271 -19.74 17.31 12.73
N GLU A 272 -19.18 18.22 13.51
CA GLU A 272 -19.97 19.23 14.20
C GLU A 272 -19.84 20.54 13.45
N SER A 273 -20.98 21.13 13.01
CA SER A 273 -20.95 22.47 12.45
C SER A 273 -20.75 23.44 13.60
N SER A 274 -19.62 24.17 13.62
CA SER A 274 -19.58 25.40 14.40
C SER A 274 -20.55 26.38 13.73
N SER A 275 -21.65 26.68 14.37
CA SER A 275 -22.50 27.80 14.01
C SER A 275 -21.76 29.08 14.40
N ASP A 276 -20.99 29.65 13.48
CA ASP A 276 -20.65 31.07 13.43
C ASP A 276 -20.55 31.50 11.97
#